data_26318a6fc8f1fd85d43ba49535e7baa8
#
_entry.id   26318a6fc8f1fd85d43ba49535e7baa8
#
_cell.length_a   1.000
_cell.length_b   1.000
_cell.length_c   1.000
_cell.angle_alpha   90.00
_cell.angle_beta   90.00
_cell.angle_gamma   90.00
#
_symmetry.space_group_name_H-M   'P 1'
#
loop_
_entity.id
_entity.type
_entity.pdbx_description
1 polymer ?
#
loop_
_entity_poly.entity_id
_entity_poly.type
_entity_poly.pdbx_seq_one_letter_code
_entity_poly.pdbx_strand_id
1 'polypeptide(L)'
;MKINGLSFGISAVASGVKSSVVNAEPQLIVATTKGGFAITGSVSKALGLQPGDNIMFANNIADVEALVMAKENADLLEYAKNNGFDLETSEGVEACIKSLTVWYIAKGVPMFKKDGSEATVAVRLTKEEKKKLYDENIDAIIAGNRAQLIAAYNLNEDATDDEIKEYYTVDEMQSPQTQAFSGCKLAASGNAVGTGLKLNFSDTNNWEQLKADMEDKTALKRVFSVDVKAGETGKFNDGHKIVDVIYYPLGEYTDEKPARVAANKDAEPAE
;
A
#
# COMPACT_ATOMS: atom_id res chain seq x y z
N MET A 1 -6.84 16.19 -24.05
CA MET A 1 -7.47 14.96 -23.52
C MET A 1 -7.85 14.10 -24.74
N LYS A 2 -7.19 12.98 -24.99
CA LYS A 2 -7.53 12.09 -26.10
C LYS A 2 -8.20 10.86 -25.53
N ILE A 3 -9.48 10.76 -25.70
CA ILE A 3 -10.22 9.52 -25.47
C ILE A 3 -10.09 8.69 -26.72
N ASN A 4 -9.08 7.80 -26.77
CA ASN A 4 -8.98 6.80 -27.83
C ASN A 4 -9.55 5.50 -27.28
N GLY A 5 -10.67 5.05 -27.86
CA GLY A 5 -11.21 3.73 -27.60
C GLY A 5 -10.16 2.66 -27.97
N LEU A 6 -9.67 1.96 -26.97
CA LEU A 6 -8.88 0.75 -27.15
C LEU A 6 -9.81 -0.45 -27.14
N SER A 7 -9.92 -1.13 -28.28
CA SER A 7 -10.54 -2.44 -28.35
C SER A 7 -9.56 -3.48 -27.83
N PHE A 8 -9.92 -4.18 -26.76
CA PHE A 8 -9.15 -5.31 -26.26
C PHE A 8 -9.59 -6.61 -26.92
N GLY A 9 -8.66 -7.33 -27.51
CA GLY A 9 -8.88 -8.67 -28.00
C GLY A 9 -9.09 -9.63 -26.81
N ILE A 10 -10.19 -10.37 -26.82
CA ILE A 10 -10.50 -11.42 -25.85
C ILE A 10 -9.64 -12.63 -26.22
N SER A 11 -8.63 -12.94 -25.40
CA SER A 11 -7.91 -14.21 -25.50
C SER A 11 -8.67 -15.27 -24.70
N ALA A 12 -9.07 -16.34 -25.37
CA ALA A 12 -9.72 -17.46 -24.73
C ALA A 12 -8.80 -18.09 -23.68
N VAL A 13 -9.25 -18.18 -22.44
CA VAL A 13 -8.55 -18.86 -21.36
C VAL A 13 -8.74 -20.35 -21.55
N ALA A 14 -7.68 -21.09 -21.88
CA ALA A 14 -7.70 -22.53 -21.87
C ALA A 14 -7.89 -23.04 -20.45
N SER A 15 -8.99 -23.74 -20.20
CA SER A 15 -9.28 -24.38 -18.92
C SER A 15 -8.26 -25.49 -18.66
N GLY A 16 -7.56 -25.47 -17.52
CA GLY A 16 -6.84 -26.64 -17.01
C GLY A 16 -5.36 -26.48 -16.67
N VAL A 17 -4.74 -25.35 -16.96
CA VAL A 17 -3.37 -25.09 -16.49
C VAL A 17 -3.46 -24.04 -15.39
N LYS A 18 -2.93 -24.29 -14.19
CA LYS A 18 -2.63 -23.26 -13.23
C LYS A 18 -1.65 -22.32 -13.92
N SER A 19 -2.16 -21.27 -14.56
CA SER A 19 -1.30 -20.27 -15.17
C SER A 19 -0.42 -19.73 -14.04
N SER A 20 0.87 -19.80 -14.23
CA SER A 20 1.79 -19.12 -13.36
C SER A 20 1.37 -17.65 -13.41
N VAL A 21 1.05 -17.06 -12.27
CA VAL A 21 0.55 -15.67 -12.09
C VAL A 21 1.48 -14.61 -12.71
N VAL A 22 2.61 -15.03 -13.25
CA VAL A 22 3.59 -14.19 -13.97
C VAL A 22 2.99 -13.47 -15.18
N ASN A 23 1.89 -13.96 -15.74
CA ASN A 23 1.20 -13.38 -16.91
C ASN A 23 -0.19 -12.80 -16.58
N ALA A 24 -0.52 -12.64 -15.31
CA ALA A 24 -1.78 -11.96 -14.96
C ALA A 24 -1.73 -10.51 -15.43
N GLU A 25 -2.85 -10.04 -15.97
CA GLU A 25 -3.03 -8.64 -16.31
C GLU A 25 -2.67 -7.74 -15.13
N PRO A 26 -2.11 -6.54 -15.37
CA PRO A 26 -1.80 -5.60 -14.31
C PRO A 26 -3.07 -5.15 -13.60
N GLN A 27 -3.23 -5.51 -12.32
CA GLN A 27 -4.44 -5.23 -11.56
C GLN A 27 -4.14 -4.81 -10.13
N LEU A 28 -4.96 -3.89 -9.60
CA LEU A 28 -5.13 -3.60 -8.19
C LEU A 28 -6.46 -4.23 -7.73
N ILE A 29 -6.41 -5.03 -6.69
CA ILE A 29 -7.57 -5.69 -6.10
C ILE A 29 -7.88 -5.03 -4.77
N VAL A 30 -9.06 -4.40 -4.67
CA VAL A 30 -9.61 -3.89 -3.42
C VAL A 30 -10.44 -5.01 -2.81
N ALA A 31 -9.93 -5.61 -1.75
CA ALA A 31 -10.50 -6.81 -1.15
C ALA A 31 -11.86 -6.54 -0.49
N THR A 32 -12.60 -7.61 -0.17
CA THR A 32 -13.84 -7.52 0.62
C THR A 32 -13.56 -7.13 2.08
N THR A 33 -12.40 -7.52 2.59
CA THR A 33 -11.97 -7.15 3.94
C THR A 33 -11.63 -5.66 3.98
N LYS A 34 -12.23 -4.93 4.92
CA LYS A 34 -12.03 -3.50 5.10
C LYS A 34 -10.53 -3.16 5.25
N GLY A 35 -10.06 -2.29 4.39
CA GLY A 35 -8.66 -1.89 4.33
C GLY A 35 -7.72 -2.89 3.64
N GLY A 36 -8.24 -3.95 3.04
CA GLY A 36 -7.44 -4.95 2.33
C GLY A 36 -7.24 -4.60 0.86
N PHE A 37 -5.98 -4.73 0.41
CA PHE A 37 -5.59 -4.55 -0.99
C PHE A 37 -4.62 -5.64 -1.41
N ALA A 38 -4.63 -5.95 -2.70
CA ALA A 38 -3.62 -6.79 -3.33
C ALA A 38 -3.27 -6.24 -4.72
N ILE A 39 -2.05 -6.47 -5.17
CA ILE A 39 -1.61 -6.18 -6.53
C ILE A 39 -1.11 -7.44 -7.20
N THR A 40 -1.30 -7.54 -8.50
CA THR A 40 -0.81 -8.68 -9.29
C THR A 40 0.71 -8.62 -9.46
N GLY A 41 1.32 -9.76 -9.78
CA GLY A 41 2.75 -9.86 -10.00
C GLY A 41 3.24 -9.00 -11.18
N SER A 42 2.40 -8.77 -12.18
CA SER A 42 2.69 -7.85 -13.30
C SER A 42 2.84 -6.40 -12.85
N VAL A 43 1.97 -5.91 -11.93
CA VAL A 43 2.13 -4.59 -11.32
C VAL A 43 3.39 -4.54 -10.47
N SER A 44 3.61 -5.54 -9.60
CA SER A 44 4.81 -5.60 -8.76
C SER A 44 6.09 -5.53 -9.59
N LYS A 45 6.14 -6.26 -10.71
CA LYS A 45 7.29 -6.28 -11.62
C LYS A 45 7.48 -4.93 -12.32
N ALA A 46 6.40 -4.32 -12.81
CA ALA A 46 6.45 -3.04 -13.53
C ALA A 46 6.92 -1.89 -12.62
N LEU A 47 6.46 -1.86 -11.37
CA LEU A 47 6.84 -0.86 -10.38
C LEU A 47 8.13 -1.21 -9.61
N GLY A 48 8.74 -2.37 -9.87
CA GLY A 48 9.92 -2.83 -9.15
C GLY A 48 9.66 -3.04 -7.65
N LEU A 49 8.48 -3.57 -7.30
CA LEU A 49 8.05 -3.76 -5.92
C LEU A 49 8.39 -5.17 -5.42
N GLN A 50 8.85 -5.23 -4.17
CA GLN A 50 9.14 -6.46 -3.44
C GLN A 50 8.42 -6.47 -2.08
N PRO A 51 8.30 -7.64 -1.43
CA PRO A 51 7.85 -7.69 -0.04
C PRO A 51 8.72 -6.79 0.84
N GLY A 52 8.08 -5.91 1.61
CA GLY A 52 8.77 -4.91 2.42
C GLY A 52 8.79 -3.50 1.83
N ASP A 53 8.62 -3.34 0.52
CA ASP A 53 8.42 -2.03 -0.10
C ASP A 53 7.06 -1.44 0.27
N ASN A 54 6.90 -0.14 0.07
CA ASN A 54 5.64 0.56 0.27
C ASN A 54 4.97 0.89 -1.07
N ILE A 55 3.64 0.94 -1.05
CA ILE A 55 2.79 1.47 -2.13
C ILE A 55 2.02 2.68 -1.62
N MET A 56 1.90 3.70 -2.45
CA MET A 56 1.07 4.88 -2.22
C MET A 56 -0.15 4.86 -3.12
N PHE A 57 -1.23 5.44 -2.61
CA PHE A 57 -2.40 5.82 -3.40
C PHE A 57 -2.42 7.33 -3.57
N ALA A 58 -2.80 7.79 -4.75
CA ALA A 58 -3.01 9.20 -5.05
C ALA A 58 -4.25 9.35 -5.94
N ASN A 59 -4.81 10.54 -5.99
CA ASN A 59 -5.86 10.91 -6.92
C ASN A 59 -5.70 12.38 -7.32
N ASN A 60 -6.44 12.78 -8.34
CA ASN A 60 -6.49 14.17 -8.81
C ASN A 60 -7.76 14.90 -8.36
N ILE A 61 -8.46 14.41 -7.32
CA ILE A 61 -9.78 14.92 -6.93
C ILE A 61 -9.76 16.42 -6.63
N ALA A 62 -8.73 16.92 -5.94
CA ALA A 62 -8.64 18.34 -5.58
C ALA A 62 -8.53 19.25 -6.81
N ASP A 63 -7.76 18.84 -7.82
CA ASP A 63 -7.61 19.58 -9.07
C ASP A 63 -8.90 19.53 -9.90
N VAL A 64 -9.56 18.36 -9.92
CA VAL A 64 -10.87 18.19 -10.58
C VAL A 64 -11.94 19.02 -9.91
N GLU A 65 -12.03 19.01 -8.58
CA GLU A 65 -12.96 19.85 -7.83
C GLU A 65 -12.74 21.34 -8.13
N ALA A 66 -11.50 21.80 -8.08
CA ALA A 66 -11.17 23.19 -8.39
C ALA A 66 -11.59 23.56 -9.83
N LEU A 67 -11.33 22.67 -10.80
CA LEU A 67 -11.69 22.87 -12.19
C LEU A 67 -13.21 22.90 -12.40
N VAL A 68 -13.95 21.95 -11.80
CA VAL A 68 -15.41 21.87 -11.91
C VAL A 68 -16.10 23.04 -11.23
N MET A 69 -15.61 23.45 -10.06
CA MET A 69 -16.17 24.59 -9.31
C MET A 69 -15.92 25.93 -9.99
N ALA A 70 -14.81 26.08 -10.70
CA ALA A 70 -14.50 27.32 -11.43
C ALA A 70 -15.46 27.55 -12.62
N LYS A 71 -15.97 26.48 -13.26
CA LYS A 71 -16.89 26.54 -14.43
C LYS A 71 -16.38 27.42 -15.60
N GLU A 72 -15.07 27.66 -15.66
CA GLU A 72 -14.47 28.55 -16.66
C GLU A 72 -13.85 27.81 -17.86
N ASN A 73 -13.63 26.50 -17.73
CA ASN A 73 -12.96 25.70 -18.75
C ASN A 73 -13.97 25.22 -19.81
N ALA A 74 -13.80 25.64 -21.08
CA ALA A 74 -14.70 25.33 -22.17
C ALA A 74 -14.78 23.82 -22.43
N ASP A 75 -13.64 23.10 -22.38
CA ASP A 75 -13.60 21.65 -22.62
C ASP A 75 -14.34 20.90 -21.52
N LEU A 76 -14.27 21.38 -20.27
CA LEU A 76 -15.03 20.83 -19.16
C LEU A 76 -16.54 21.03 -19.35
N LEU A 77 -16.96 22.24 -19.73
CA LEU A 77 -18.36 22.56 -19.95
C LEU A 77 -18.94 21.69 -21.10
N GLU A 78 -18.18 21.51 -22.16
CA GLU A 78 -18.55 20.62 -23.25
C GLU A 78 -18.63 19.16 -22.80
N TYR A 79 -17.64 18.69 -22.02
CA TYR A 79 -17.63 17.37 -21.43
C TYR A 79 -18.86 17.12 -20.55
N ALA A 80 -19.16 18.03 -19.63
CA ALA A 80 -20.31 17.93 -18.73
C ALA A 80 -21.62 17.86 -19.52
N LYS A 81 -21.79 18.73 -20.51
CA LYS A 81 -22.96 18.74 -21.40
C LYS A 81 -23.12 17.42 -22.16
N ASN A 82 -22.03 16.90 -22.74
CA ASN A 82 -22.06 15.68 -23.54
C ASN A 82 -22.34 14.42 -22.69
N ASN A 83 -22.05 14.46 -21.39
CA ASN A 83 -22.31 13.37 -20.45
C ASN A 83 -23.55 13.60 -19.58
N GLY A 84 -24.31 14.68 -19.81
CA GLY A 84 -25.57 14.94 -19.10
C GLY A 84 -25.36 15.40 -17.65
N PHE A 85 -24.20 15.92 -17.28
CA PHE A 85 -23.94 16.47 -15.96
C PHE A 85 -24.43 17.94 -15.88
N ASP A 86 -25.41 18.17 -15.02
CA ASP A 86 -25.88 19.54 -14.74
C ASP A 86 -25.01 20.20 -13.65
N LEU A 87 -24.08 21.06 -14.07
CA LEU A 87 -23.17 21.73 -13.17
C LEU A 87 -23.82 22.84 -12.31
N GLU A 88 -25.12 23.08 -12.48
CA GLU A 88 -25.88 23.98 -11.59
C GLU A 88 -26.47 23.24 -10.38
N THR A 89 -26.47 21.91 -10.39
CA THR A 89 -26.94 21.09 -9.28
C THR A 89 -25.78 20.42 -8.54
N SER A 90 -25.91 20.24 -7.23
CA SER A 90 -24.91 19.53 -6.43
C SER A 90 -24.67 18.10 -6.95
N GLU A 91 -25.74 17.40 -7.31
CA GLU A 91 -25.67 16.04 -7.84
C GLU A 91 -24.91 15.97 -9.17
N GLY A 92 -25.15 16.92 -10.08
CA GLY A 92 -24.44 16.98 -11.36
C GLY A 92 -22.96 17.35 -11.18
N VAL A 93 -22.64 18.25 -10.25
CA VAL A 93 -21.26 18.58 -9.89
C VAL A 93 -20.54 17.35 -9.33
N GLU A 94 -21.12 16.67 -8.35
CA GLU A 94 -20.54 15.46 -7.76
C GLU A 94 -20.34 14.35 -8.79
N ALA A 95 -21.32 14.14 -9.66
CA ALA A 95 -21.23 13.14 -10.74
C ALA A 95 -20.11 13.49 -11.73
N CYS A 96 -19.96 14.77 -12.08
CA CYS A 96 -18.90 15.25 -12.95
C CYS A 96 -17.53 15.06 -12.31
N ILE A 97 -17.36 15.46 -11.04
CA ILE A 97 -16.11 15.27 -10.27
C ILE A 97 -15.76 13.78 -10.25
N LYS A 98 -16.71 12.93 -9.89
CA LYS A 98 -16.50 11.47 -9.83
C LYS A 98 -16.05 10.90 -11.17
N SER A 99 -16.66 11.34 -12.28
CA SER A 99 -16.35 10.84 -13.64
C SER A 99 -14.95 11.26 -14.13
N LEU A 100 -14.43 12.39 -13.65
CA LEU A 100 -13.11 12.93 -14.01
C LEU A 100 -12.01 12.54 -13.02
N THR A 101 -12.39 12.04 -11.85
CA THR A 101 -11.41 11.61 -10.84
C THR A 101 -10.70 10.36 -11.29
N VAL A 102 -9.37 10.43 -11.37
CA VAL A 102 -8.49 9.30 -11.63
C VAL A 102 -7.75 8.96 -10.37
N TRP A 103 -7.71 7.69 -10.05
CA TRP A 103 -6.88 7.15 -9.00
C TRP A 103 -5.56 6.63 -9.57
N TYR A 104 -4.52 6.71 -8.78
CA TYR A 104 -3.18 6.29 -9.13
C TYR A 104 -2.58 5.44 -8.01
N ILE A 105 -1.65 4.58 -8.41
CA ILE A 105 -0.73 3.90 -7.49
C ILE A 105 0.70 4.28 -7.83
N ALA A 106 1.55 4.31 -6.81
CA ALA A 106 2.97 4.57 -6.97
C ALA A 106 3.79 3.77 -5.95
N LYS A 107 5.07 3.57 -6.23
CA LYS A 107 6.03 3.07 -5.23
C LYS A 107 6.24 4.14 -4.16
N GLY A 108 6.25 3.71 -2.89
CA GLY A 108 6.56 4.59 -1.77
C GLY A 108 7.98 5.18 -1.88
N VAL A 109 8.11 6.43 -1.51
CA VAL A 109 9.37 7.18 -1.56
C VAL A 109 9.91 7.44 -0.16
N PRO A 110 11.23 7.63 -0.02
CA PRO A 110 11.83 8.01 1.25
C PRO A 110 11.19 9.26 1.85
N MET A 111 10.95 9.23 3.16
CA MET A 111 10.47 10.39 3.91
C MET A 111 11.63 11.08 4.62
N PHE A 112 11.49 12.39 4.83
CA PHE A 112 12.52 13.23 5.42
C PHE A 112 11.99 13.97 6.65
N LYS A 113 12.90 14.36 7.55
CA LYS A 113 12.64 15.25 8.66
C LYS A 113 12.79 16.71 8.24
N LYS A 114 12.34 17.63 9.10
CA LYS A 114 12.43 19.08 8.88
C LYS A 114 13.85 19.57 8.63
N ASP A 115 14.85 18.92 9.18
CA ASP A 115 16.27 19.24 9.00
C ASP A 115 16.89 18.65 7.72
N GLY A 116 16.08 17.99 6.91
CA GLY A 116 16.48 17.33 5.65
C GLY A 116 17.12 15.95 5.82
N SER A 117 17.32 15.48 7.06
CA SER A 117 17.79 14.11 7.31
C SER A 117 16.68 13.10 7.01
N GLU A 118 17.06 11.84 6.79
CA GLU A 118 16.12 10.76 6.56
C GLU A 118 15.24 10.51 7.78
N ALA A 119 13.93 10.45 7.58
CA ALA A 119 13.01 10.00 8.61
C ALA A 119 13.19 8.48 8.83
N THR A 120 13.14 8.06 10.08
CA THR A 120 13.30 6.64 10.42
C THR A 120 12.07 6.13 11.18
N VAL A 121 11.86 4.82 11.08
CA VAL A 121 10.80 4.10 11.78
C VAL A 121 11.39 2.84 12.43
N ALA A 122 10.92 2.53 13.63
CA ALA A 122 11.36 1.31 14.32
C ALA A 122 10.87 0.06 13.57
N VAL A 123 11.77 -0.89 13.35
CA VAL A 123 11.42 -2.20 12.78
C VAL A 123 10.62 -2.98 13.82
N ARG A 124 9.41 -3.38 13.43
CA ARG A 124 8.60 -4.24 14.30
C ARG A 124 9.16 -5.66 14.26
N LEU A 125 9.73 -6.07 15.37
CA LEU A 125 10.27 -7.42 15.56
C LEU A 125 9.25 -8.31 16.27
N THR A 126 9.24 -9.60 15.92
CA THR A 126 8.61 -10.65 16.74
C THR A 126 9.39 -10.84 18.04
N LYS A 127 8.80 -11.55 19.00
CA LYS A 127 9.49 -11.86 20.27
C LYS A 127 10.76 -12.67 20.04
N GLU A 128 10.71 -13.62 19.10
CA GLU A 128 11.85 -14.49 18.74
C GLU A 128 12.98 -13.68 18.08
N GLU A 129 12.62 -12.79 17.14
CA GLU A 129 13.60 -11.91 16.49
C GLU A 129 14.22 -10.93 17.47
N LYS A 130 13.43 -10.37 18.40
CA LYS A 130 13.90 -9.48 19.43
C LYS A 130 14.86 -10.21 20.40
N LYS A 131 14.50 -11.44 20.78
CA LYS A 131 15.39 -12.28 21.60
C LYS A 131 16.68 -12.60 20.88
N LYS A 132 16.64 -13.00 19.63
CA LYS A 132 17.84 -13.28 18.83
C LYS A 132 18.75 -12.05 18.75
N LEU A 133 18.17 -10.87 18.48
CA LEU A 133 18.90 -9.62 18.41
C LEU A 133 19.56 -9.27 19.76
N TYR A 134 18.86 -9.52 20.86
CA TYR A 134 19.39 -9.37 22.21
C TYR A 134 20.57 -10.31 22.44
N ASP A 135 20.39 -11.62 22.23
CA ASP A 135 21.42 -12.64 22.44
C ASP A 135 22.70 -12.36 21.61
N GLU A 136 22.54 -11.79 20.39
CA GLU A 136 23.67 -11.46 19.51
C GLU A 136 24.41 -10.16 19.90
N ASN A 137 23.75 -9.22 20.62
CA ASN A 137 24.31 -7.88 20.81
C ASN A 137 24.46 -7.46 22.26
N ILE A 138 23.98 -8.23 23.23
CA ILE A 138 23.94 -7.81 24.64
C ILE A 138 25.31 -7.44 25.19
N ASP A 139 26.35 -8.22 24.90
CA ASP A 139 27.68 -7.97 25.39
C ASP A 139 28.26 -6.67 24.81
N ALA A 140 28.03 -6.40 23.52
CA ALA A 140 28.47 -5.17 22.88
C ALA A 140 27.69 -3.93 23.41
N ILE A 141 26.41 -4.10 23.70
CA ILE A 141 25.57 -3.03 24.27
C ILE A 141 26.06 -2.67 25.67
N ILE A 142 26.36 -3.67 26.53
CA ILE A 142 26.88 -3.45 27.87
C ILE A 142 28.26 -2.78 27.79
N ALA A 143 29.17 -3.28 26.96
CA ALA A 143 30.49 -2.70 26.79
C ALA A 143 30.45 -1.23 26.33
N GLY A 144 29.53 -0.90 25.39
CA GLY A 144 29.40 0.46 24.84
C GLY A 144 28.66 1.43 25.76
N ASN A 145 27.79 0.94 26.66
CA ASN A 145 26.88 1.78 27.45
C ASN A 145 26.92 1.53 28.95
N ARG A 146 27.97 0.86 29.44
CA ARG A 146 28.09 0.40 30.83
C ARG A 146 27.75 1.47 31.87
N ALA A 147 28.42 2.62 31.80
CA ALA A 147 28.19 3.70 32.76
C ALA A 147 26.74 4.22 32.75
N GLN A 148 26.10 4.28 31.54
CA GLN A 148 24.73 4.70 31.40
C GLN A 148 23.76 3.67 31.96
N LEU A 149 24.02 2.38 31.76
CA LEU A 149 23.19 1.28 32.27
C LEU A 149 23.30 1.19 33.80
N ILE A 150 24.51 1.30 34.38
CA ILE A 150 24.71 1.36 35.81
C ILE A 150 23.91 2.51 36.43
N ALA A 151 24.00 3.71 35.85
CA ALA A 151 23.23 4.86 36.30
C ALA A 151 21.73 4.71 36.14
N ALA A 152 21.27 4.17 35.00
CA ALA A 152 19.84 3.99 34.69
C ALA A 152 19.16 3.00 35.65
N TYR A 153 19.88 1.92 36.03
CA TYR A 153 19.36 0.89 36.95
C TYR A 153 19.79 1.09 38.40
N ASN A 154 20.49 2.18 38.67
CA ASN A 154 20.98 2.51 40.02
C ASN A 154 21.81 1.38 40.65
N LEU A 155 22.70 0.79 39.85
CA LEU A 155 23.61 -0.27 40.22
C LEU A 155 24.91 0.31 40.83
N ASN A 156 25.70 -0.55 41.49
CA ASN A 156 27.03 -0.16 41.97
C ASN A 156 27.95 0.09 40.76
N GLU A 157 28.96 0.99 40.93
CA GLU A 157 29.92 1.31 39.85
C GLU A 157 30.76 0.09 39.41
N ASP A 158 30.94 -0.89 40.27
CA ASP A 158 31.66 -2.15 40.05
C ASP A 158 30.72 -3.32 39.63
N ALA A 159 29.45 -3.04 39.36
CA ALA A 159 28.49 -4.07 38.93
C ALA A 159 29.04 -4.88 37.74
N THR A 160 28.88 -6.19 37.79
CA THR A 160 29.33 -7.11 36.75
C THR A 160 28.42 -7.05 35.53
N ASP A 161 28.85 -7.57 34.38
CA ASP A 161 28.03 -7.65 33.19
C ASP A 161 26.79 -8.53 33.40
N ASP A 162 26.93 -9.59 34.21
CA ASP A 162 25.81 -10.48 34.54
C ASP A 162 24.75 -9.78 35.40
N GLU A 163 25.16 -8.94 36.36
CA GLU A 163 24.24 -8.10 37.14
C GLU A 163 23.52 -7.09 36.23
N ILE A 164 24.21 -6.49 35.27
CA ILE A 164 23.54 -5.58 34.30
C ILE A 164 22.53 -6.33 33.42
N LYS A 165 22.83 -7.58 33.00
CA LYS A 165 21.95 -8.42 32.21
C LYS A 165 20.64 -8.81 32.94
N GLU A 166 20.67 -8.84 34.28
CA GLU A 166 19.44 -9.08 35.06
C GLU A 166 18.42 -7.95 34.92
N TYR A 167 18.89 -6.72 34.69
CA TYR A 167 18.04 -5.53 34.56
C TYR A 167 17.76 -5.18 33.09
N TYR A 168 18.79 -5.20 32.22
CA TYR A 168 18.60 -4.93 30.80
C TYR A 168 18.10 -6.16 30.08
N THR A 169 16.79 -6.25 29.95
CA THR A 169 16.09 -7.42 29.39
C THR A 169 15.79 -7.30 27.90
N VAL A 170 15.31 -8.41 27.30
CA VAL A 170 14.83 -8.44 25.90
C VAL A 170 13.77 -7.38 25.64
N ASP A 171 12.92 -7.08 26.64
CA ASP A 171 11.84 -6.11 26.47
C ASP A 171 12.36 -4.66 26.36
N GLU A 172 13.50 -4.35 26.95
CA GLU A 172 14.13 -3.04 26.89
C GLU A 172 15.00 -2.85 25.64
N MET A 173 15.26 -3.95 24.92
CA MET A 173 16.00 -3.90 23.67
C MET A 173 15.32 -2.97 22.67
N GLN A 174 16.02 -1.92 22.25
CA GLN A 174 15.53 -1.00 21.25
C GLN A 174 15.44 -1.68 19.88
N SER A 175 14.33 -1.50 19.20
CA SER A 175 14.20 -1.98 17.83
C SER A 175 15.11 -1.20 16.89
N PRO A 176 15.77 -1.89 15.96
CA PRO A 176 16.54 -1.24 14.91
C PRO A 176 15.70 -0.22 14.16
N GLN A 177 16.33 0.86 13.75
CA GLN A 177 15.68 1.89 12.94
C GLN A 177 15.95 1.62 11.45
N THR A 178 14.96 1.80 10.63
CA THR A 178 15.10 1.79 9.16
C THR A 178 14.51 3.06 8.58
N GLN A 179 14.89 3.40 7.36
CA GLN A 179 14.32 4.56 6.67
C GLN A 179 12.81 4.42 6.56
N ALA A 180 12.09 5.51 6.84
CA ALA A 180 10.66 5.59 6.64
C ALA A 180 10.34 5.86 5.16
N PHE A 181 9.32 5.18 4.66
CA PHE A 181 8.78 5.37 3.30
C PHE A 181 7.32 5.77 3.39
N SER A 182 6.87 6.59 2.44
CA SER A 182 5.47 6.96 2.30
C SER A 182 4.60 5.77 1.90
N GLY A 183 3.31 5.86 2.20
CA GLY A 183 2.32 4.83 1.85
C GLY A 183 2.31 3.62 2.79
N CYS A 184 1.76 2.52 2.31
CA CYS A 184 1.51 1.30 3.08
C CYS A 184 2.47 0.17 2.68
N LYS A 185 3.00 -0.53 3.68
CA LYS A 185 3.96 -1.62 3.48
C LYS A 185 3.31 -2.85 2.84
N LEU A 186 3.99 -3.42 1.86
CA LEU A 186 3.58 -4.63 1.16
C LEU A 186 4.17 -5.88 1.80
N ALA A 187 3.37 -6.95 1.79
CA ALA A 187 3.79 -8.29 2.18
C ALA A 187 3.60 -9.27 1.02
N ALA A 188 4.30 -10.37 1.04
CA ALA A 188 4.05 -11.46 0.11
C ALA A 188 2.61 -11.98 0.25
N SER A 189 1.95 -12.28 -0.86
CA SER A 189 0.65 -12.96 -0.83
C SER A 189 0.86 -14.44 -0.51
N GLY A 190 0.29 -14.92 0.59
CA GLY A 190 0.55 -16.26 1.13
C GLY A 190 0.11 -17.45 0.25
N ASN A 191 -0.61 -17.21 -0.84
CA ASN A 191 -1.15 -18.26 -1.71
C ASN A 191 -0.51 -18.33 -3.08
N ALA A 192 0.50 -17.55 -3.35
CA ALA A 192 1.11 -17.54 -4.67
C ALA A 192 2.60 -17.72 -4.57
N VAL A 193 3.06 -18.82 -5.06
CA VAL A 193 4.45 -18.97 -5.44
C VAL A 193 4.77 -17.81 -6.39
N GLY A 194 5.31 -16.75 -5.82
CA GLY A 194 6.10 -15.77 -6.56
C GLY A 194 5.40 -14.61 -7.24
N THR A 195 4.16 -14.20 -6.92
CA THR A 195 3.52 -13.35 -7.94
C THR A 195 2.65 -12.18 -7.51
N GLY A 196 2.15 -12.14 -6.31
CA GLY A 196 1.32 -11.03 -5.85
C GLY A 196 1.80 -10.47 -4.54
N LEU A 197 1.50 -9.20 -4.32
CA LEU A 197 1.74 -8.53 -3.06
C LEU A 197 0.40 -8.06 -2.48
N LYS A 198 0.30 -8.00 -1.17
CA LYS A 198 -0.83 -7.45 -0.44
C LYS A 198 -0.36 -6.39 0.54
N LEU A 199 -1.23 -5.50 0.96
CA LEU A 199 -0.90 -4.59 2.06
C LEU A 199 -0.67 -5.38 3.33
N ASN A 200 0.40 -5.02 4.05
CA ASN A 200 0.71 -5.59 5.36
C ASN A 200 -0.15 -4.97 6.47
N PHE A 201 -0.61 -3.74 6.27
CA PHE A 201 -1.50 -3.03 7.18
C PHE A 201 -2.77 -2.60 6.46
N SER A 202 -3.85 -2.44 7.22
CA SER A 202 -5.12 -1.93 6.70
C SER A 202 -5.00 -0.45 6.32
N ASP A 203 -5.45 -0.11 5.13
CA ASP A 203 -5.68 1.25 4.67
C ASP A 203 -7.19 1.46 4.48
N THR A 204 -7.87 1.72 5.59
CA THR A 204 -9.33 1.84 5.59
C THR A 204 -9.82 3.07 4.84
N ASN A 205 -9.05 4.17 4.83
CA ASN A 205 -9.44 5.40 4.18
C ASN A 205 -9.50 5.22 2.64
N ASN A 206 -8.42 4.77 2.02
CA ASN A 206 -8.41 4.52 0.57
C ASN A 206 -9.39 3.41 0.18
N TRP A 207 -9.54 2.37 1.02
CA TRP A 207 -10.51 1.31 0.80
C TRP A 207 -11.95 1.84 0.74
N GLU A 208 -12.34 2.71 1.68
CA GLU A 208 -13.70 3.31 1.71
C GLU A 208 -13.93 4.20 0.49
N GLN A 209 -12.94 4.98 0.07
CA GLN A 209 -13.05 5.86 -1.08
C GLN A 209 -13.14 5.09 -2.39
N LEU A 210 -12.29 4.08 -2.61
CA LEU A 210 -12.29 3.27 -3.84
C LEU A 210 -13.53 2.38 -3.99
N LYS A 211 -14.27 2.15 -2.92
CA LYS A 211 -15.54 1.42 -2.90
C LYS A 211 -16.76 2.30 -2.56
N ALA A 212 -16.64 3.63 -2.63
CA ALA A 212 -17.67 4.55 -2.14
C ALA A 212 -19.05 4.31 -2.76
N ASP A 213 -19.09 3.99 -4.05
CA ASP A 213 -20.32 3.76 -4.84
C ASP A 213 -20.84 2.31 -4.82
N MET A 214 -20.20 1.43 -4.05
CA MET A 214 -20.59 0.02 -3.97
C MET A 214 -21.61 -0.19 -2.86
N GLU A 215 -22.78 -0.75 -3.17
CA GLU A 215 -23.82 -1.03 -2.17
C GLU A 215 -23.35 -2.04 -1.11
N ASP A 216 -22.76 -3.15 -1.56
CA ASP A 216 -22.23 -4.18 -0.65
C ASP A 216 -20.70 -4.27 -0.74
N LYS A 217 -20.05 -3.35 -0.03
CA LYS A 217 -18.59 -3.25 0.01
C LYS A 217 -17.89 -4.49 0.57
N THR A 218 -18.59 -5.27 1.39
CA THR A 218 -18.02 -6.43 2.10
C THR A 218 -18.27 -7.75 1.40
N ALA A 219 -19.26 -7.83 0.52
CA ALA A 219 -19.57 -9.03 -0.26
C ALA A 219 -18.81 -9.11 -1.58
N LEU A 220 -18.39 -7.96 -2.13
CA LEU A 220 -17.72 -7.87 -3.42
C LEU A 220 -16.30 -7.32 -3.28
N LYS A 221 -15.37 -7.85 -4.07
CA LYS A 221 -14.07 -7.22 -4.33
C LYS A 221 -14.18 -6.35 -5.57
N ARG A 222 -13.44 -5.24 -5.61
CA ARG A 222 -13.30 -4.40 -6.81
C ARG A 222 -11.93 -4.62 -7.42
N VAL A 223 -11.89 -4.86 -8.71
CA VAL A 223 -10.65 -5.13 -9.45
C VAL A 223 -10.46 -4.03 -10.48
N PHE A 224 -9.44 -3.20 -10.28
CA PHE A 224 -9.04 -2.17 -11.22
C PHE A 224 -7.96 -2.70 -12.17
N SER A 225 -8.05 -2.33 -13.44
CA SER A 225 -6.90 -2.41 -14.32
C SER A 225 -5.86 -1.36 -13.92
N VAL A 226 -4.57 -1.65 -14.16
CA VAL A 226 -3.48 -0.69 -13.92
C VAL A 226 -2.72 -0.52 -15.22
N ASP A 227 -2.68 0.72 -15.74
CA ASP A 227 -1.88 0.98 -16.92
C ASP A 227 -0.41 1.23 -16.53
N VAL A 228 0.35 0.14 -16.48
CA VAL A 228 1.78 0.18 -16.13
C VAL A 228 2.67 0.82 -17.19
N LYS A 229 2.11 1.22 -18.36
CA LYS A 229 2.83 1.91 -19.44
C LYS A 229 2.55 3.41 -19.45
N ALA A 230 1.44 3.83 -18.84
CA ALA A 230 1.03 5.24 -18.77
C ALA A 230 1.50 5.90 -17.46
N GLY A 231 2.71 5.57 -17.01
CA GLY A 231 3.29 6.21 -15.82
C GLY A 231 3.50 7.70 -16.03
N GLU A 232 2.95 8.51 -15.14
CA GLU A 232 3.07 9.97 -15.15
C GLU A 232 4.01 10.44 -14.04
N THR A 233 4.98 11.29 -14.38
CA THR A 233 5.85 11.89 -13.37
C THR A 233 5.12 13.02 -12.66
N GLY A 234 4.97 12.90 -11.35
CA GLY A 234 4.40 13.94 -10.49
C GLY A 234 5.30 14.25 -9.31
N LYS A 235 4.85 15.18 -8.48
CA LYS A 235 5.55 15.61 -7.27
C LYS A 235 4.84 15.04 -6.04
N PHE A 236 5.61 14.48 -5.14
CA PHE A 236 5.16 14.12 -3.79
C PHE A 236 5.83 15.03 -2.79
N ASN A 237 5.04 15.65 -1.92
CA ASN A 237 5.51 16.49 -0.83
C ASN A 237 5.20 15.81 0.50
N ASP A 238 6.21 15.38 1.24
CA ASP A 238 6.07 14.77 2.56
C ASP A 238 5.91 15.79 3.69
N GLY A 239 5.81 17.06 3.35
CA GLY A 239 5.77 18.19 4.28
C GLY A 239 7.15 18.81 4.54
N HIS A 240 8.23 18.19 4.11
CA HIS A 240 9.61 18.63 4.32
C HIS A 240 10.44 18.63 3.03
N LYS A 241 10.17 17.72 2.12
CA LYS A 241 10.88 17.61 0.84
C LYS A 241 9.91 17.24 -0.28
N ILE A 242 10.19 17.81 -1.45
CA ILE A 242 9.48 17.45 -2.68
C ILE A 242 10.35 16.48 -3.46
N VAL A 243 9.78 15.34 -3.83
CA VAL A 243 10.44 14.30 -4.62
C VAL A 243 9.63 13.96 -5.87
N ASP A 244 10.30 13.56 -6.93
CA ASP A 244 9.64 13.07 -8.14
C ASP A 244 9.16 11.63 -7.93
N VAL A 245 7.94 11.35 -8.36
CA VAL A 245 7.30 10.03 -8.26
C VAL A 245 6.63 9.69 -9.58
N ILE A 246 6.70 8.44 -9.98
CA ILE A 246 5.95 7.94 -11.12
C ILE A 246 4.64 7.36 -10.60
N TYR A 247 3.53 7.94 -11.04
CA TYR A 247 2.17 7.53 -10.73
C TYR A 247 1.59 6.73 -11.89
N TYR A 248 0.97 5.59 -11.60
CA TYR A 248 0.33 4.72 -12.58
C TYR A 248 -1.16 4.78 -12.42
N PRO A 249 -1.92 5.18 -13.46
CA PRO A 249 -3.37 5.34 -13.36
C PRO A 249 -4.06 4.00 -13.18
N LEU A 250 -5.11 4.01 -12.35
CA LEU A 250 -6.11 2.97 -12.30
C LEU A 250 -7.12 3.23 -13.41
N GLY A 251 -7.33 2.23 -14.24
CA GLY A 251 -8.32 2.27 -15.31
C GLY A 251 -9.69 1.73 -14.88
N GLU A 252 -10.40 1.13 -15.82
CA GLU A 252 -11.71 0.53 -15.58
C GLU A 252 -11.65 -0.54 -14.48
N TYR A 253 -12.76 -0.70 -13.79
CA TYR A 253 -12.89 -1.71 -12.73
C TYR A 253 -14.09 -2.64 -12.97
N THR A 254 -14.02 -3.80 -12.33
CA THR A 254 -15.11 -4.76 -12.23
C THR A 254 -15.35 -5.13 -10.77
N ASP A 255 -16.62 -5.31 -10.41
CA ASP A 255 -17.01 -5.76 -9.08
C ASP A 255 -17.32 -7.27 -9.12
N GLU A 256 -16.55 -8.05 -8.37
CA GLU A 256 -16.55 -9.50 -8.43
C GLU A 256 -16.81 -10.12 -7.06
N LYS A 257 -17.52 -11.25 -7.05
CA LYS A 257 -17.57 -12.09 -5.84
C LYS A 257 -16.18 -12.72 -5.62
N PRO A 258 -15.65 -12.73 -4.39
CA PRO A 258 -14.42 -13.44 -4.11
C PRO A 258 -14.60 -14.92 -4.47
N ALA A 259 -13.55 -15.49 -5.09
CA ALA A 259 -13.55 -16.92 -5.33
C ALA A 259 -13.74 -17.66 -4.00
N ARG A 260 -14.76 -18.52 -3.90
CA ARG A 260 -14.94 -19.37 -2.73
C ARG A 260 -13.69 -20.24 -2.63
N VAL A 261 -12.93 -20.10 -1.55
CA VAL A 261 -11.95 -21.12 -1.18
C VAL A 261 -12.76 -22.39 -0.99
N ALA A 262 -12.52 -23.39 -1.87
CA ALA A 262 -13.13 -24.71 -1.69
C ALA A 262 -12.73 -25.19 -0.30
N ALA A 263 -13.70 -25.29 0.60
CA ALA A 263 -13.47 -25.94 1.87
C ALA A 263 -13.00 -27.37 1.54
N ASN A 264 -11.82 -27.73 2.02
CA ASN A 264 -11.36 -29.11 1.97
C ASN A 264 -12.42 -29.96 2.66
N LYS A 265 -13.23 -30.65 1.86
CA LYS A 265 -14.26 -31.59 2.33
C LYS A 265 -13.71 -33.00 2.56
N ASP A 266 -12.40 -33.17 2.47
CA ASP A 266 -11.74 -34.47 2.61
C ASP A 266 -10.83 -34.53 3.84
N ALA A 267 -11.38 -34.15 5.00
CA ALA A 267 -10.86 -34.61 6.27
C ALA A 267 -11.86 -35.66 6.78
N GLU A 268 -11.72 -36.90 6.31
CA GLU A 268 -12.33 -38.03 7.01
C GLU A 268 -11.76 -38.09 8.44
N PRO A 269 -12.61 -38.24 9.46
CA PRO A 269 -12.11 -38.51 10.80
C PRO A 269 -11.46 -39.89 10.79
N ALA A 270 -10.17 -39.95 11.12
CA ALA A 270 -9.51 -41.21 11.43
C ALA A 270 -10.21 -41.82 12.66
N GLU A 271 -10.73 -43.04 12.48
CA GLU A 271 -11.17 -43.96 13.54
C GLU A 271 -10.01 -44.39 14.45
#